data_92c4c76d24d32c368e6c63dfce702bb8
#
_entry.id   92c4c76d24d32c368e6c63dfce702bb8
#
_cell.length_a   1.000
_cell.length_b   1.000
_cell.length_c   1.000
_cell.angle_alpha   90.00
_cell.angle_beta   90.00
_cell.angle_gamma   90.00
#
_symmetry.space_group_name_H-M   'P 1'
#
loop_
_entity.id
_entity.type
_entity.pdbx_description
1 polymer ?
#
loop_
_entity_poly.entity_id
_entity_poly.type
_entity_poly.pdbx_seq_one_letter_code
_entity_poly.pdbx_strand_id
1 'polypeptide(L)'
;LQGAATLVGDTTSILLGGFAEMNFFDFFWMHGRPGVFWGVELGALTSLLVLLWLFRKEKQPITARVETQVEDDVPTALMLLTVGLLIVASFLPQPESGLLATLYDLRSGLICMTLCVVGVVRACLRDRSAKPLVQVLQELDRDTLLLLFGLFIVIAGIRTAGVIDAAAQLFHTVAGEDPFRLYVLLVVVSVVLSAFIDNIPYVATMLPVVQGIAGLMNGGAGFPPELFYFGL
;
A
#
# COMPACT_ATOMS: atom_id res chain seq x y z
N LEU A 1 9.88 4.45 -4.65
CA LEU A 1 10.07 4.41 -3.19
C LEU A 1 8.96 5.16 -2.44
N GLN A 2 8.58 6.38 -2.84
CA GLN A 2 7.57 7.18 -2.10
C GLN A 2 6.13 6.65 -2.25
N GLY A 3 5.83 5.80 -3.21
CA GLY A 3 4.52 5.16 -3.35
C GLY A 3 4.10 4.39 -2.10
N ALA A 4 5.04 3.66 -1.48
CA ALA A 4 4.79 2.88 -0.27
C ALA A 4 4.57 3.74 1.00
N ALA A 5 4.82 5.05 0.96
CA ALA A 5 4.68 5.95 2.11
C ALA A 5 3.23 6.19 2.54
N THR A 6 2.27 5.99 1.66
CA THR A 6 0.85 6.29 1.92
C THR A 6 -0.07 5.17 1.43
N LEU A 7 -1.27 5.08 2.03
CA LEU A 7 -2.27 4.05 1.69
C LEU A 7 -2.61 3.96 0.20
N VAL A 8 -2.55 5.07 -0.53
CA VAL A 8 -3.02 5.16 -1.94
C VAL A 8 -1.86 5.26 -2.93
N GLY A 9 -0.63 5.31 -2.42
CA GLY A 9 0.55 5.56 -3.26
C GLY A 9 1.01 4.36 -4.08
N ASP A 10 0.76 3.13 -3.59
CA ASP A 10 1.17 1.88 -4.23
C ASP A 10 0.18 0.76 -3.92
N THR A 11 0.09 -0.23 -4.82
CA THR A 11 -0.78 -1.39 -4.66
C THR A 11 -0.41 -2.22 -3.42
N THR A 12 0.86 -2.32 -3.08
CA THR A 12 1.33 -3.01 -1.87
C THR A 12 0.86 -2.33 -0.59
N SER A 13 0.85 -1.00 -0.55
CA SER A 13 0.32 -0.22 0.57
C SER A 13 -1.19 -0.39 0.72
N ILE A 14 -1.93 -0.48 -0.39
CA ILE A 14 -3.37 -0.77 -0.37
C ILE A 14 -3.62 -2.17 0.20
N LEU A 15 -2.83 -3.17 -0.20
CA LEU A 15 -2.92 -4.54 0.34
C LEU A 15 -2.63 -4.57 1.84
N LEU A 16 -1.55 -3.91 2.27
CA LEU A 16 -1.19 -3.79 3.70
C LEU A 16 -2.31 -3.11 4.48
N GLY A 17 -2.80 -1.97 3.99
CA GLY A 17 -3.87 -1.21 4.64
C GLY A 17 -5.17 -2.01 4.77
N GLY A 18 -5.56 -2.75 3.72
CA GLY A 18 -6.75 -3.60 3.75
C GLY A 18 -6.58 -4.82 4.65
N PHE A 19 -5.39 -5.43 4.68
CA PHE A 19 -5.12 -6.63 5.47
C PHE A 19 -4.93 -6.33 6.97
N ALA A 20 -4.25 -5.23 7.29
CA ALA A 20 -3.98 -4.78 8.65
C ALA A 20 -5.06 -3.81 9.20
N GLU A 21 -6.14 -3.59 8.44
CA GLU A 21 -7.24 -2.68 8.78
C GLU A 21 -6.75 -1.25 9.08
N MET A 22 -5.67 -0.83 8.40
CA MET A 22 -5.05 0.48 8.59
C MET A 22 -5.81 1.57 7.86
N ASN A 23 -5.94 2.72 8.51
CA ASN A 23 -6.45 3.94 7.93
C ASN A 23 -5.35 4.73 7.21
N PHE A 24 -5.73 5.74 6.43
CA PHE A 24 -4.77 6.61 5.76
C PHE A 24 -3.81 7.28 6.75
N PHE A 25 -4.30 7.70 7.92
CA PHE A 25 -3.49 8.37 8.95
C PHE A 25 -2.54 7.42 9.68
N ASP A 26 -2.86 6.12 9.78
CA ASP A 26 -2.02 5.12 10.44
C ASP A 26 -0.67 4.94 9.74
N PHE A 27 -0.59 5.28 8.44
CA PHE A 27 0.69 5.32 7.73
C PHE A 27 1.64 6.39 8.28
N PHE A 28 1.12 7.47 8.86
CA PHE A 28 1.91 8.55 9.47
C PHE A 28 2.14 8.29 10.96
N TRP A 29 1.08 7.95 11.70
CA TRP A 29 1.11 7.72 13.14
C TRP A 29 0.23 6.52 13.51
N MET A 30 0.87 5.45 13.96
CA MET A 30 0.21 4.23 14.38
C MET A 30 0.42 4.00 15.87
N HIS A 31 -0.68 3.92 16.66
CA HIS A 31 -0.63 3.72 18.11
C HIS A 31 0.31 4.70 18.86
N GLY A 32 0.35 5.97 18.43
CA GLY A 32 1.21 6.99 19.04
C GLY A 32 2.70 6.90 18.66
N ARG A 33 3.06 6.08 17.68
CA ARG A 33 4.42 5.92 17.15
C ARG A 33 4.49 6.32 15.69
N PRO A 34 5.68 6.72 15.19
CA PRO A 34 5.87 6.99 13.77
C PRO A 34 5.51 5.76 12.91
N GLY A 35 4.67 5.97 11.90
CA GLY A 35 4.24 4.94 10.96
C GLY A 35 5.23 4.69 9.81
N VAL A 36 4.82 3.87 8.84
CA VAL A 36 5.62 3.46 7.66
C VAL A 36 6.12 4.68 6.87
N PHE A 37 5.32 5.74 6.78
CA PHE A 37 5.68 6.99 6.10
C PHE A 37 7.09 7.47 6.47
N TRP A 38 7.41 7.56 7.74
CA TRP A 38 8.70 8.08 8.19
C TRP A 38 9.88 7.18 7.82
N GLY A 39 9.67 5.85 7.82
CA GLY A 39 10.69 4.91 7.37
C GLY A 39 10.99 5.05 5.89
N VAL A 40 9.94 5.16 5.06
CA VAL A 40 10.07 5.35 3.61
C VAL A 40 10.72 6.69 3.27
N GLU A 41 10.33 7.79 3.94
CA GLU A 41 10.93 9.12 3.72
C GLU A 41 12.41 9.17 4.13
N LEU A 42 12.80 8.51 5.23
CA LEU A 42 14.21 8.37 5.59
C LEU A 42 14.98 7.57 4.53
N GLY A 43 14.39 6.50 4.00
CA GLY A 43 14.95 5.73 2.89
C GLY A 43 15.11 6.58 1.62
N ALA A 44 14.09 7.36 1.27
CA ALA A 44 14.12 8.28 0.13
C ALA A 44 15.20 9.36 0.30
N LEU A 45 15.31 9.94 1.50
CA LEU A 45 16.33 10.95 1.80
C LEU A 45 17.75 10.38 1.69
N THR A 46 17.99 9.18 2.22
CA THR A 46 19.30 8.51 2.10
C THR A 46 19.62 8.18 0.65
N SER A 47 18.66 7.72 -0.13
CA SER A 47 18.79 7.47 -1.57
C SER A 47 19.14 8.75 -2.33
N LEU A 48 18.47 9.88 -1.99
CA LEU A 48 18.76 11.18 -2.57
C LEU A 48 20.20 11.63 -2.27
N LEU A 49 20.68 11.44 -1.03
CA LEU A 49 22.06 11.77 -0.66
C LEU A 49 23.08 10.95 -1.46
N VAL A 50 22.81 9.66 -1.67
CA VAL A 50 23.65 8.79 -2.51
C VAL A 50 23.66 9.27 -3.96
N LEU A 51 22.50 9.62 -4.54
CA LEU A 51 22.39 10.15 -5.89
C LEU A 51 23.14 11.49 -6.03
N LEU A 52 22.97 12.41 -5.10
CA LEU A 52 23.68 13.69 -5.09
C LEU A 52 25.20 13.49 -5.00
N TRP A 53 25.65 12.51 -4.22
CA TRP A 53 27.08 12.17 -4.14
C TRP A 53 27.60 11.55 -5.43
N LEU A 54 26.83 10.64 -6.04
CA LEU A 54 27.19 9.95 -7.28
C LEU A 54 27.26 10.94 -8.46
N PHE A 55 26.22 11.79 -8.62
CA PHE A 55 26.08 12.73 -9.72
C PHE A 55 26.67 14.12 -9.43
N ARG A 56 27.44 14.28 -8.34
CA ARG A 56 28.02 15.60 -7.94
C ARG A 56 28.91 16.25 -9.01
N LYS A 57 29.44 15.46 -9.94
CA LYS A 57 30.31 15.93 -11.04
C LYS A 57 29.53 16.32 -12.29
N GLU A 58 28.31 15.87 -12.43
CA GLU A 58 27.43 16.19 -13.55
C GLU A 58 26.83 17.57 -13.36
N LYS A 59 27.31 18.53 -14.17
CA LYS A 59 26.86 19.93 -14.10
C LYS A 59 26.21 20.41 -15.39
N GLN A 60 25.81 19.49 -16.26
CA GLN A 60 25.17 19.86 -17.53
C GLN A 60 23.80 20.49 -17.28
N PRO A 61 23.52 21.68 -17.81
CA PRO A 61 22.20 22.27 -17.66
C PRO A 61 21.16 21.44 -18.39
N ILE A 62 20.05 21.17 -17.70
CA ILE A 62 18.88 20.51 -18.32
C ILE A 62 18.22 21.53 -19.27
N THR A 63 18.42 21.37 -20.57
CA THR A 63 17.88 22.25 -21.60
C THR A 63 16.48 21.89 -22.06
N ALA A 64 15.97 20.72 -21.69
CA ALA A 64 14.63 20.29 -22.03
C ALA A 64 13.58 21.04 -21.17
N ARG A 65 13.09 22.15 -21.66
CA ARG A 65 11.86 22.80 -21.17
C ARG A 65 10.67 22.16 -21.87
N VAL A 66 9.94 21.32 -21.19
CA VAL A 66 8.60 20.90 -21.62
C VAL A 66 7.63 21.96 -21.07
N GLU A 67 7.14 22.84 -21.94
CA GLU A 67 6.05 23.75 -21.57
C GLU A 67 4.75 22.95 -21.55
N THR A 68 4.35 22.50 -20.37
CA THR A 68 3.05 21.86 -20.18
C THR A 68 2.01 22.96 -19.98
N GLN A 69 1.11 23.16 -20.94
CA GLN A 69 -0.05 24.03 -20.76
C GLN A 69 -1.08 23.27 -19.92
N VAL A 70 -1.41 23.84 -18.75
CA VAL A 70 -2.50 23.32 -17.92
C VAL A 70 -3.82 23.79 -18.50
N GLU A 71 -4.60 22.89 -19.08
CA GLU A 71 -5.90 23.19 -19.68
C GLU A 71 -7.07 23.14 -18.67
N ASP A 72 -6.92 22.39 -17.59
CA ASP A 72 -7.97 22.18 -16.57
C ASP A 72 -7.36 21.87 -15.19
N ASP A 73 -7.74 22.65 -14.18
CA ASP A 73 -7.29 22.48 -12.79
C ASP A 73 -8.17 21.52 -11.98
N VAL A 74 -9.32 21.11 -12.51
CA VAL A 74 -10.27 20.26 -11.77
C VAL A 74 -9.76 18.87 -11.49
N PRO A 75 -9.01 18.16 -12.37
CA PRO A 75 -8.41 16.90 -12.04
C PRO A 75 -7.47 17.00 -10.82
N THR A 76 -6.67 18.07 -10.75
CA THR A 76 -5.80 18.34 -9.59
C THR A 76 -6.63 18.59 -8.32
N ALA A 77 -7.70 19.38 -8.42
CA ALA A 77 -8.60 19.62 -7.30
C ALA A 77 -9.30 18.33 -6.81
N LEU A 78 -9.73 17.45 -7.73
CA LEU A 78 -10.31 16.16 -7.39
C LEU A 78 -9.29 15.25 -6.70
N MET A 79 -8.03 15.23 -7.16
CA MET A 79 -6.97 14.48 -6.51
C MET A 79 -6.71 14.97 -5.07
N LEU A 80 -6.58 16.28 -4.88
CA LEU A 80 -6.42 16.88 -3.55
C LEU A 80 -7.62 16.61 -2.65
N LEU A 81 -8.84 16.67 -3.21
CA LEU A 81 -10.07 16.34 -2.48
C LEU A 81 -10.10 14.86 -2.08
N THR A 82 -9.65 13.95 -2.93
CA THR A 82 -9.54 12.52 -2.61
C THR A 82 -8.65 12.31 -1.39
N VAL A 83 -7.45 12.87 -1.40
CA VAL A 83 -6.51 12.78 -0.27
C VAL A 83 -7.13 13.41 0.99
N GLY A 84 -7.71 14.60 0.86
CA GLY A 84 -8.37 15.28 1.98
C GLY A 84 -9.52 14.47 2.60
N LEU A 85 -10.37 13.86 1.77
CA LEU A 85 -11.47 13.01 2.25
C LEU A 85 -10.96 11.71 2.90
N LEU A 86 -9.89 11.10 2.39
CA LEU A 86 -9.27 9.93 3.01
C LEU A 86 -8.71 10.27 4.40
N ILE A 87 -8.06 11.42 4.53
CA ILE A 87 -7.58 11.91 5.83
C ILE A 87 -8.76 12.13 6.78
N VAL A 88 -9.81 12.84 6.36
CA VAL A 88 -11.01 13.07 7.19
C VAL A 88 -11.68 11.76 7.58
N ALA A 89 -11.81 10.81 6.63
CA ALA A 89 -12.41 9.51 6.88
C ALA A 89 -11.61 8.67 7.90
N SER A 90 -10.31 8.92 8.05
CA SER A 90 -9.48 8.23 9.06
C SER A 90 -9.80 8.64 10.50
N PHE A 91 -10.42 9.81 10.69
CA PHE A 91 -10.83 10.29 12.02
C PHE A 91 -12.26 9.88 12.39
N LEU A 92 -13.01 9.25 11.48
CA LEU A 92 -14.36 8.81 11.78
C LEU A 92 -14.33 7.58 12.71
N PRO A 93 -15.15 7.55 13.76
CA PRO A 93 -15.22 6.40 14.65
C PRO A 93 -15.83 5.18 13.92
N GLN A 94 -15.28 4.00 14.20
CA GLN A 94 -15.77 2.75 13.63
C GLN A 94 -17.14 2.39 14.26
N PRO A 95 -18.18 2.14 13.46
CA PRO A 95 -19.47 1.71 13.97
C PRO A 95 -19.40 0.27 14.49
N GLU A 96 -20.11 -0.03 15.58
CA GLU A 96 -20.04 -1.31 16.28
C GLU A 96 -20.59 -2.50 15.46
N SER A 97 -21.54 -2.29 14.56
CA SER A 97 -22.14 -3.40 13.77
C SER A 97 -23.07 -2.92 12.64
N GLY A 98 -23.41 -3.84 11.73
CA GLY A 98 -24.42 -3.66 10.70
C GLY A 98 -23.90 -3.11 9.37
N LEU A 99 -24.83 -2.66 8.51
CA LEU A 99 -24.51 -2.11 7.18
C LEU A 99 -23.51 -0.94 7.27
N LEU A 100 -23.59 -0.14 8.32
CA LEU A 100 -22.67 1.01 8.54
C LEU A 100 -21.23 0.54 8.78
N ALA A 101 -21.01 -0.58 9.46
CA ALA A 101 -19.67 -1.16 9.64
C ALA A 101 -19.08 -1.59 8.28
N THR A 102 -19.86 -2.28 7.44
CA THR A 102 -19.42 -2.67 6.08
C THR A 102 -19.12 -1.45 5.21
N LEU A 103 -19.93 -0.39 5.27
CA LEU A 103 -19.68 0.84 4.53
C LEU A 103 -18.43 1.57 5.06
N TYR A 104 -18.19 1.48 6.36
CA TYR A 104 -17.00 2.03 6.99
C TYR A 104 -15.73 1.32 6.51
N ASP A 105 -15.74 -0.01 6.43
CA ASP A 105 -14.60 -0.81 5.94
C ASP A 105 -14.30 -0.50 4.46
N LEU A 106 -15.34 -0.23 3.66
CA LEU A 106 -15.23 0.12 2.25
C LEU A 106 -15.03 1.62 1.98
N ARG A 107 -14.96 2.47 3.02
CA ARG A 107 -14.98 3.94 2.88
C ARG A 107 -13.92 4.49 1.94
N SER A 108 -12.70 3.98 2.01
CA SER A 108 -11.59 4.46 1.16
C SER A 108 -11.87 4.16 -0.32
N GLY A 109 -12.32 2.95 -0.63
CA GLY A 109 -12.74 2.57 -1.98
C GLY A 109 -13.94 3.37 -2.47
N LEU A 110 -14.94 3.60 -1.62
CA LEU A 110 -16.14 4.39 -1.96
C LEU A 110 -15.78 5.85 -2.25
N ILE A 111 -14.88 6.47 -1.49
CA ILE A 111 -14.41 7.83 -1.74
C ILE A 111 -13.74 7.90 -3.12
N CYS A 112 -12.79 7.01 -3.39
CA CYS A 112 -12.07 6.98 -4.67
C CYS A 112 -13.02 6.75 -5.85
N MET A 113 -13.92 5.78 -5.75
CA MET A 113 -14.91 5.46 -6.81
C MET A 113 -15.87 6.62 -7.06
N THR A 114 -16.38 7.24 -5.99
CA THR A 114 -17.32 8.35 -6.11
C THR A 114 -16.66 9.54 -6.83
N LEU A 115 -15.44 9.92 -6.43
CA LEU A 115 -14.72 11.04 -7.05
C LEU A 115 -14.28 10.72 -8.49
N CYS A 116 -13.93 9.46 -8.78
CA CYS A 116 -13.68 9.00 -10.13
C CYS A 116 -14.94 9.19 -11.01
N VAL A 117 -16.10 8.72 -10.54
CA VAL A 117 -17.38 8.90 -11.27
C VAL A 117 -17.70 10.37 -11.47
N VAL A 118 -17.54 11.22 -10.45
CA VAL A 118 -17.75 12.68 -10.56
C VAL A 118 -16.83 13.28 -11.62
N GLY A 119 -15.55 12.90 -11.65
CA GLY A 119 -14.59 13.35 -12.65
C GLY A 119 -14.97 12.95 -14.07
N VAL A 120 -15.35 11.69 -14.27
CA VAL A 120 -15.78 11.15 -15.58
C VAL A 120 -17.07 11.82 -16.05
N VAL A 121 -18.08 11.92 -15.19
CA VAL A 121 -19.36 12.58 -15.52
C VAL A 121 -19.14 14.04 -15.92
N ARG A 122 -18.31 14.77 -15.15
CA ARG A 122 -17.95 16.15 -15.48
C ARG A 122 -17.26 16.24 -16.85
N ALA A 123 -16.29 15.36 -17.12
CA ALA A 123 -15.59 15.35 -18.41
C ALA A 123 -16.56 15.06 -19.57
N CYS A 124 -17.46 14.10 -19.42
CA CYS A 124 -18.49 13.80 -20.41
C CYS A 124 -19.44 14.99 -20.64
N LEU A 125 -19.82 15.71 -19.60
CA LEU A 125 -20.68 16.90 -19.70
C LEU A 125 -19.96 18.06 -20.38
N ARG A 126 -18.68 18.29 -20.06
CA ARG A 126 -17.84 19.32 -20.68
C ARG A 126 -17.68 19.07 -22.17
N ASP A 127 -17.34 17.86 -22.54
CA ASP A 127 -17.06 17.48 -23.93
C ASP A 127 -18.33 17.17 -24.72
N ARG A 128 -19.48 17.17 -24.06
CA ARG A 128 -20.78 16.74 -24.63
C ARG A 128 -20.70 15.40 -25.37
N SER A 129 -19.90 14.49 -24.87
CA SER A 129 -19.55 13.21 -25.48
C SER A 129 -19.30 12.14 -24.43
N ALA A 130 -19.58 10.89 -24.75
CA ALA A 130 -19.20 9.75 -23.93
C ALA A 130 -17.73 9.31 -24.12
N LYS A 131 -16.94 10.01 -24.93
CA LYS A 131 -15.53 9.67 -25.16
C LYS A 131 -14.69 9.54 -23.89
N PRO A 132 -14.76 10.46 -22.90
CA PRO A 132 -13.99 10.33 -21.67
C PRO A 132 -14.29 9.03 -20.91
N LEU A 133 -15.58 8.61 -20.87
CA LEU A 133 -15.98 7.35 -20.25
C LEU A 133 -15.35 6.15 -20.97
N VAL A 134 -15.38 6.15 -22.31
CA VAL A 134 -14.80 5.08 -23.13
C VAL A 134 -13.29 5.03 -22.94
N GLN A 135 -12.62 6.17 -22.88
CA GLN A 135 -11.18 6.24 -22.61
C GLN A 135 -10.83 5.64 -21.25
N VAL A 136 -11.50 6.04 -20.18
CA VAL A 136 -11.27 5.47 -18.84
C VAL A 136 -11.48 3.96 -18.82
N LEU A 137 -12.51 3.45 -19.51
CA LEU A 137 -12.76 2.00 -19.59
C LEU A 137 -11.72 1.26 -20.43
N GLN A 138 -11.13 1.92 -21.45
CA GLN A 138 -10.06 1.35 -22.26
C GLN A 138 -8.70 1.38 -21.59
N GLU A 139 -8.44 2.45 -20.81
CA GLU A 139 -7.22 2.63 -20.03
C GLU A 139 -7.23 1.84 -18.71
N LEU A 140 -8.39 1.22 -18.35
CA LEU A 140 -8.49 0.35 -17.19
C LEU A 140 -7.49 -0.81 -17.34
N ASP A 141 -6.58 -0.90 -16.41
CA ASP A 141 -5.58 -1.98 -16.35
C ASP A 141 -6.23 -3.30 -15.91
N ARG A 142 -6.79 -4.00 -16.92
CA ARG A 142 -7.47 -5.29 -16.72
C ARG A 142 -6.49 -6.37 -16.30
N ASP A 143 -5.25 -6.29 -16.77
CA ASP A 143 -4.24 -7.30 -16.50
C ASP A 143 -3.85 -7.26 -15.04
N THR A 144 -3.66 -6.08 -14.47
CA THR A 144 -3.43 -5.91 -13.01
C THR A 144 -4.64 -6.38 -12.19
N LEU A 145 -5.87 -6.08 -12.61
CA LEU A 145 -7.06 -6.54 -11.88
C LEU A 145 -7.20 -8.07 -11.91
N LEU A 146 -6.95 -8.70 -13.07
CA LEU A 146 -6.97 -10.16 -13.19
C LEU A 146 -5.82 -10.81 -12.42
N LEU A 147 -4.64 -10.20 -12.43
CA LEU A 147 -3.50 -10.63 -11.63
C LEU A 147 -3.85 -10.64 -10.13
N LEU A 148 -4.41 -9.54 -9.62
CA LEU A 148 -4.81 -9.43 -8.21
C LEU A 148 -5.87 -10.46 -7.85
N PHE A 149 -6.90 -10.63 -8.69
CA PHE A 149 -7.95 -11.61 -8.47
C PHE A 149 -7.39 -13.03 -8.45
N GLY A 150 -6.56 -13.40 -9.44
CA GLY A 150 -5.89 -14.70 -9.48
C GLY A 150 -4.98 -14.92 -8.28
N LEU A 151 -4.24 -13.88 -7.87
CA LEU A 151 -3.35 -13.91 -6.72
C LEU A 151 -4.11 -14.22 -5.43
N PHE A 152 -5.25 -13.56 -5.18
CA PHE A 152 -6.05 -13.84 -3.98
C PHE A 152 -6.58 -15.28 -3.95
N ILE A 153 -6.95 -15.84 -5.11
CA ILE A 153 -7.36 -17.27 -5.20
C ILE A 153 -6.18 -18.19 -4.83
N VAL A 154 -4.98 -17.91 -5.37
CA VAL A 154 -3.77 -18.70 -5.08
C VAL A 154 -3.42 -18.60 -3.60
N ILE A 155 -3.44 -17.39 -3.01
CA ILE A 155 -3.15 -17.19 -1.58
C ILE A 155 -4.16 -17.95 -0.70
N ALA A 156 -5.44 -17.92 -1.04
CA ALA A 156 -6.45 -18.70 -0.34
C ALA A 156 -6.17 -20.20 -0.41
N GLY A 157 -5.72 -20.71 -1.56
CA GLY A 157 -5.28 -22.10 -1.73
C GLY A 157 -4.05 -22.45 -0.89
N ILE A 158 -3.02 -21.60 -0.90
CA ILE A 158 -1.79 -21.75 -0.12
C ILE A 158 -2.10 -21.76 1.39
N ARG A 159 -3.00 -20.87 1.82
CA ARG A 159 -3.46 -20.79 3.22
C ARG A 159 -4.17 -22.09 3.62
N THR A 160 -5.10 -22.57 2.78
CA THR A 160 -5.84 -23.82 3.04
C THR A 160 -4.92 -25.05 3.06
N ALA A 161 -3.85 -25.04 2.29
CA ALA A 161 -2.84 -26.10 2.26
C ALA A 161 -1.88 -26.09 3.47
N GLY A 162 -1.99 -25.12 4.39
CA GLY A 162 -1.15 -25.02 5.58
C GLY A 162 0.29 -24.54 5.31
N VAL A 163 0.59 -24.08 4.11
CA VAL A 163 1.93 -23.59 3.73
C VAL A 163 2.29 -22.33 4.51
N ILE A 164 1.32 -21.46 4.75
CA ILE A 164 1.51 -20.22 5.53
C ILE A 164 1.92 -20.55 6.97
N ASP A 165 1.26 -21.54 7.60
CA ASP A 165 1.56 -21.97 8.95
C ASP A 165 2.95 -22.63 9.02
N ALA A 166 3.32 -23.43 8.01
CA ALA A 166 4.63 -24.02 7.91
C ALA A 166 5.73 -22.96 7.75
N ALA A 167 5.50 -21.94 6.94
CA ALA A 167 6.41 -20.80 6.79
C ALA A 167 6.57 -20.02 8.10
N ALA A 168 5.44 -19.72 8.78
CA ALA A 168 5.47 -19.03 10.08
C ALA A 168 6.27 -19.83 11.14
N GLN A 169 6.07 -21.14 11.20
CA GLN A 169 6.84 -22.02 12.09
C GLN A 169 8.33 -22.03 11.74
N LEU A 170 8.69 -22.02 10.46
CA LEU A 170 10.08 -21.95 10.03
C LEU A 170 10.75 -20.66 10.51
N PHE A 171 10.11 -19.50 10.30
CA PHE A 171 10.60 -18.22 10.79
C PHE A 171 10.77 -18.23 12.31
N HIS A 172 9.77 -18.70 13.04
CA HIS A 172 9.81 -18.81 14.49
C HIS A 172 10.92 -19.75 14.98
N THR A 173 11.13 -20.88 14.29
CA THR A 173 12.20 -21.85 14.65
C THR A 173 13.60 -21.25 14.45
N VAL A 174 13.80 -20.46 13.40
CA VAL A 174 15.09 -19.84 13.07
C VAL A 174 15.39 -18.64 13.98
N ALA A 175 14.40 -17.78 14.21
CA ALA A 175 14.58 -16.55 14.97
C ALA A 175 14.39 -16.72 16.49
N GLY A 176 13.65 -17.76 16.92
CA GLY A 176 13.24 -17.96 18.31
C GLY A 176 12.19 -16.95 18.76
N GLU A 177 12.15 -16.70 20.07
CA GLU A 177 11.20 -15.77 20.72
C GLU A 177 11.69 -14.30 20.73
N ASP A 178 12.80 -13.98 20.07
CA ASP A 178 13.37 -12.63 20.06
C ASP A 178 12.75 -11.80 18.93
N PRO A 179 11.92 -10.76 19.22
CA PRO A 179 11.27 -9.94 18.20
C PRO A 179 12.26 -9.22 17.28
N PHE A 180 13.44 -8.84 17.80
CA PHE A 180 14.44 -8.13 16.99
C PHE A 180 15.09 -9.06 15.97
N ARG A 181 15.45 -10.29 16.36
CA ARG A 181 16.00 -11.29 15.43
C ARG A 181 14.99 -11.64 14.35
N LEU A 182 13.72 -11.80 14.74
CA LEU A 182 12.64 -12.09 13.81
C LEU A 182 12.45 -10.94 12.80
N TYR A 183 12.44 -9.70 13.28
CA TYR A 183 12.35 -8.52 12.41
C TYR A 183 13.51 -8.46 11.41
N VAL A 184 14.76 -8.62 11.88
CA VAL A 184 15.94 -8.63 11.00
C VAL A 184 15.87 -9.77 9.98
N LEU A 185 15.44 -10.96 10.38
CA LEU A 185 15.26 -12.09 9.47
C LEU A 185 14.20 -11.80 8.41
N LEU A 186 13.07 -11.21 8.79
CA LEU A 186 12.02 -10.79 7.85
C LEU A 186 12.56 -9.78 6.85
N VAL A 187 13.25 -8.72 7.32
CA VAL A 187 13.84 -7.70 6.42
C VAL A 187 14.83 -8.33 5.44
N VAL A 188 15.73 -9.19 5.91
CA VAL A 188 16.72 -9.82 5.03
C VAL A 188 16.05 -10.72 3.99
N VAL A 189 15.08 -11.54 4.41
CA VAL A 189 14.33 -12.41 3.50
C VAL A 189 13.52 -11.58 2.51
N SER A 190 12.87 -10.49 2.96
CA SER A 190 12.11 -9.57 2.12
C SER A 190 13.00 -8.95 1.03
N VAL A 191 14.15 -8.43 1.40
CA VAL A 191 15.09 -7.81 0.44
C VAL A 191 15.59 -8.83 -0.58
N VAL A 192 15.92 -10.06 -0.14
CA VAL A 192 16.40 -11.11 -1.03
C VAL A 192 15.30 -11.58 -1.98
N LEU A 193 14.10 -11.86 -1.47
CA LEU A 193 12.98 -12.36 -2.28
C LEU A 193 12.43 -11.30 -3.21
N SER A 194 12.35 -10.04 -2.77
CA SER A 194 11.89 -8.91 -3.61
C SER A 194 12.82 -8.64 -4.81
N ALA A 195 14.05 -9.15 -4.79
CA ALA A 195 14.93 -9.08 -5.96
C ALA A 195 14.50 -10.04 -7.10
N PHE A 196 13.69 -11.06 -6.81
CA PHE A 196 13.28 -12.11 -7.75
C PHE A 196 11.77 -12.19 -7.96
N ILE A 197 10.99 -11.75 -6.96
CA ILE A 197 9.53 -11.84 -6.94
C ILE A 197 8.98 -10.41 -6.98
N ASP A 198 7.93 -10.19 -7.77
CA ASP A 198 7.24 -8.90 -7.79
C ASP A 198 6.64 -8.56 -6.40
N ASN A 199 6.64 -7.29 -6.05
CA ASN A 199 6.24 -6.79 -4.72
C ASN A 199 4.81 -7.18 -4.35
N ILE A 200 3.88 -7.15 -5.30
CA ILE A 200 2.45 -7.43 -5.05
C ILE A 200 2.26 -8.88 -4.56
N PRO A 201 2.68 -9.94 -5.31
CA PRO A 201 2.54 -11.32 -4.85
C PRO A 201 3.35 -11.61 -3.59
N TYR A 202 4.53 -10.97 -3.45
CA TYR A 202 5.34 -11.14 -2.24
C TYR A 202 4.61 -10.63 -1.00
N VAL A 203 4.21 -9.36 -0.98
CA VAL A 203 3.53 -8.74 0.17
C VAL A 203 2.22 -9.47 0.49
N ALA A 204 1.40 -9.76 -0.52
CA ALA A 204 0.13 -10.46 -0.33
C ALA A 204 0.28 -11.86 0.29
N THR A 205 1.39 -12.55 0.03
CA THR A 205 1.68 -13.87 0.62
C THR A 205 2.29 -13.73 2.02
N MET A 206 3.17 -12.74 2.23
CA MET A 206 3.88 -12.58 3.50
C MET A 206 3.02 -11.96 4.61
N LEU A 207 2.00 -11.16 4.27
CA LEU A 207 1.09 -10.59 5.29
C LEU A 207 0.44 -11.66 6.19
N PRO A 208 -0.18 -12.74 5.66
CA PRO A 208 -0.66 -13.84 6.48
C PRO A 208 0.44 -14.59 7.24
N VAL A 209 1.62 -14.73 6.65
CA VAL A 209 2.76 -15.38 7.33
C VAL A 209 3.19 -14.58 8.56
N VAL A 210 3.28 -13.25 8.43
CA VAL A 210 3.60 -12.34 9.55
C VAL A 210 2.57 -12.46 10.67
N GLN A 211 1.28 -12.54 10.33
CA GLN A 211 0.24 -12.77 11.34
C GLN A 211 0.41 -14.13 12.05
N GLY A 212 0.72 -15.17 11.29
CA GLY A 212 1.00 -16.49 11.84
C GLY A 212 2.20 -16.48 12.78
N ILE A 213 3.30 -15.81 12.39
CA ILE A 213 4.48 -15.62 13.22
C ILE A 213 4.12 -14.88 14.52
N ALA A 214 3.43 -13.76 14.41
CA ALA A 214 3.02 -12.97 15.56
C ALA A 214 2.14 -13.77 16.55
N GLY A 215 1.28 -14.66 16.01
CA GLY A 215 0.47 -15.59 16.83
C GLY A 215 1.28 -16.65 17.56
N LEU A 216 2.44 -17.06 17.04
CA LEU A 216 3.31 -18.05 17.68
C LEU A 216 4.23 -17.46 18.76
N MET A 217 4.41 -16.14 18.78
CA MET A 217 5.27 -15.45 19.74
C MET A 217 4.72 -15.54 21.18
N ASN A 218 5.59 -15.33 22.16
CA ASN A 218 5.25 -15.38 23.58
C ASN A 218 4.63 -16.73 24.03
N GLY A 219 5.13 -17.85 23.50
CA GLY A 219 4.59 -19.17 23.80
C GLY A 219 3.15 -19.37 23.35
N GLY A 220 2.73 -18.70 22.28
CA GLY A 220 1.37 -18.72 21.76
C GLY A 220 0.41 -17.68 22.35
N ALA A 221 0.89 -16.79 23.24
CA ALA A 221 0.11 -15.67 23.75
C ALA A 221 -0.04 -14.52 22.71
N GLY A 222 0.76 -14.57 21.62
CA GLY A 222 0.76 -13.61 20.53
C GLY A 222 1.64 -12.38 20.78
N PHE A 223 1.96 -11.72 19.70
CA PHE A 223 2.67 -10.42 19.69
C PHE A 223 2.01 -9.52 18.66
N PRO A 224 1.95 -8.19 18.88
CA PRO A 224 1.38 -7.26 17.92
C PRO A 224 2.09 -7.38 16.55
N PRO A 225 1.38 -7.72 15.45
CA PRO A 225 2.00 -7.95 14.14
C PRO A 225 2.50 -6.67 13.48
N GLU A 226 2.08 -5.51 13.96
CA GLU A 226 2.36 -4.19 13.36
C GLU A 226 3.86 -3.93 13.24
N LEU A 227 4.66 -4.36 14.24
CA LEU A 227 6.11 -4.21 14.19
C LEU A 227 6.71 -4.93 12.97
N PHE A 228 6.18 -6.10 12.63
CA PHE A 228 6.73 -6.94 11.57
C PHE A 228 6.30 -6.49 10.19
N TYR A 229 5.16 -5.79 10.05
CA TYR A 229 4.73 -5.20 8.78
C TYR A 229 5.72 -4.16 8.24
N PHE A 230 6.49 -3.50 9.10
CA PHE A 230 7.57 -2.61 8.68
C PHE A 230 8.76 -3.34 8.04
N GLY A 231 8.86 -4.64 8.20
CA GLY A 231 9.93 -5.47 7.65
C GLY A 231 9.61 -6.10 6.29
N LEU A 232 8.38 -5.93 5.82
CA LEU A 232 7.94 -6.40 4.50
C LEU A 232 8.16 -5.34 3.42
#